data_2ce738beac83454d0922ed3f492add00
#
_entry.id   2ce738beac83454d0922ed3f492add00
#
_cell.length_a   1.000
_cell.length_b   1.000
_cell.length_c   1.000
_cell.angle_alpha   90.00
_cell.angle_beta   90.00
_cell.angle_gamma   90.00
#
_symmetry.space_group_name_H-M   'P 1'
#
loop_
_entity.id
_entity.type
_entity.pdbx_description
1 polymer ?
#
loop_
_entity_poly.entity_id
_entity_poly.type
_entity_poly.pdbx_seq_one_letter_code
_entity_poly.pdbx_strand_id
1 'polypeptide(L)'
;MYRAPIKDIAHTLKQVAGLEDALASQRFGDLSADLVDAILEEAGKFAEERIAPLAEAGDKHGTKLENGNVTTAPGWKELYTDWAAGGWNALTGDEAYGGQGLPTMLSVAVSEMWNSGSLAFALAPTLTMGAVEALEKHASDELKTLYLPKLMSGEWTGTMNLTEPQAGSDLGTLKARAVRNGDGTYSIFGQKIFITYGEHDMTDNIVHLVLARLPDAPAGTKGISLFLVPKYIPDADGAPGKRNEVYCAGIEHKLGIHASPTCTMIYGDGTSGEGAKGWLIGEENRGLACMFTMMNNARLLVGIQGVAVAEAAYQKALVFARERRQGRAPGFNGEGMSPIIEHPDIQRTLLTMKGLTQAARAIAYACAHALDMARVSAGDEARHWADRASLLTPVAKAFGTDIGVEAASLGIQVHGGMGFIEETGAARLLRDVRITPIYEGTNGIQAIDLVQRKLPLGNGEHVKGYIAELRAIGDQAGSSNRTELGETAACLSAALADLEEATAYLQQALTQGRVTEALCGATPYLRLFGLAVGGAYLAKGALAGDDAGRAALCRFYAENLLNETAALKDRVVNGAGSLINAGAALQD
;
A
#
# COMPACT_ATOMS: atom_id res chain seq x y z
N MET A 1 3.95 21.88 -8.21
CA MET A 1 3.27 20.77 -8.93
C MET A 1 4.13 19.53 -8.72
N TYR A 2 3.51 18.35 -8.53
CA TYR A 2 4.23 17.07 -8.39
C TYR A 2 5.09 16.78 -9.61
N ARG A 3 6.27 16.18 -9.39
CA ARG A 3 7.15 15.64 -10.43
C ARG A 3 7.59 14.25 -10.04
N ALA A 4 7.48 13.28 -10.94
CA ALA A 4 7.85 11.91 -10.68
C ALA A 4 9.37 11.80 -10.42
N PRO A 5 9.81 11.25 -9.27
CA PRO A 5 11.22 11.12 -8.94
C PRO A 5 11.83 9.90 -9.64
N ILE A 6 11.76 9.85 -10.98
CA ILE A 6 12.10 8.66 -11.81
C ILE A 6 13.51 8.15 -11.50
N LYS A 7 14.48 9.05 -11.31
CA LYS A 7 15.86 8.65 -10.99
C LYS A 7 15.98 7.92 -9.64
N ASP A 8 15.24 8.36 -8.64
CA ASP A 8 15.25 7.73 -7.31
C ASP A 8 14.47 6.41 -7.34
N ILE A 9 13.34 6.36 -8.06
CA ILE A 9 12.55 5.15 -8.29
C ILE A 9 13.37 4.10 -9.03
N ALA A 10 13.95 4.43 -10.19
CA ALA A 10 14.75 3.52 -10.99
C ALA A 10 15.98 3.01 -10.22
N HIS A 11 16.68 3.88 -9.48
CA HIS A 11 17.81 3.47 -8.65
C HIS A 11 17.36 2.49 -7.55
N THR A 12 16.25 2.77 -6.86
CA THR A 12 15.75 1.89 -5.81
C THR A 12 15.34 0.53 -6.36
N LEU A 13 14.64 0.49 -7.51
CA LEU A 13 14.28 -0.76 -8.18
C LEU A 13 15.50 -1.58 -8.58
N LYS A 14 16.42 -0.95 -9.33
CA LYS A 14 17.54 -1.63 -9.97
C LYS A 14 18.61 -2.02 -8.96
N GLN A 15 19.07 -1.07 -8.13
CA GLN A 15 20.25 -1.23 -7.29
C GLN A 15 19.93 -1.70 -5.86
N VAL A 16 18.77 -1.36 -5.33
CA VAL A 16 18.42 -1.71 -3.95
C VAL A 16 17.54 -2.93 -3.87
N ALA A 17 16.43 -2.94 -4.62
CA ALA A 17 15.44 -4.01 -4.57
C ALA A 17 15.81 -5.27 -5.36
N GLY A 18 16.81 -5.23 -6.26
CA GLY A 18 17.33 -6.41 -6.95
C GLY A 18 16.82 -6.61 -8.39
N LEU A 19 16.17 -5.61 -8.99
CA LEU A 19 15.66 -5.74 -10.37
C LEU A 19 16.80 -5.97 -11.37
N GLU A 20 17.96 -5.32 -11.22
CA GLU A 20 19.09 -5.47 -12.12
C GLU A 20 19.60 -6.92 -12.18
N ASP A 21 19.75 -7.57 -11.00
CA ASP A 21 20.17 -8.96 -10.91
C ASP A 21 19.13 -9.91 -11.52
N ALA A 22 17.84 -9.62 -11.32
CA ALA A 22 16.75 -10.41 -11.89
C ALA A 22 16.69 -10.29 -13.43
N LEU A 23 16.93 -9.10 -13.98
CA LEU A 23 17.04 -8.88 -15.43
C LEU A 23 18.27 -9.58 -16.01
N ALA A 24 19.44 -9.44 -15.38
CA ALA A 24 20.68 -10.10 -15.79
C ALA A 24 20.55 -11.64 -15.79
N SER A 25 19.75 -12.19 -14.87
CA SER A 25 19.45 -13.62 -14.77
C SER A 25 18.25 -14.05 -15.63
N GLN A 26 17.70 -13.18 -16.46
CA GLN A 26 16.54 -13.44 -17.34
C GLN A 26 15.30 -13.99 -16.62
N ARG A 27 15.10 -13.60 -15.34
CA ARG A 27 13.97 -14.05 -14.53
C ARG A 27 12.62 -13.53 -15.05
N PHE A 28 12.61 -12.42 -15.80
CA PHE A 28 11.42 -11.76 -16.36
C PHE A 28 11.40 -11.79 -17.88
N GLY A 29 11.89 -12.88 -18.50
CA GLY A 29 11.86 -13.05 -19.96
C GLY A 29 12.62 -11.94 -20.70
N ASP A 30 11.96 -11.33 -21.69
CA ASP A 30 12.54 -10.30 -22.56
C ASP A 30 12.48 -8.88 -21.97
N LEU A 31 12.07 -8.70 -20.70
CA LEU A 31 12.05 -7.39 -20.06
C LEU A 31 13.47 -6.82 -19.95
N SER A 32 13.72 -5.72 -20.66
CA SER A 32 15.02 -5.03 -20.66
C SER A 32 15.04 -3.83 -19.71
N ALA A 33 16.24 -3.40 -19.30
CA ALA A 33 16.42 -2.20 -18.50
C ALA A 33 15.89 -0.93 -19.19
N ASP A 34 16.04 -0.84 -20.53
CA ASP A 34 15.56 0.29 -21.33
C ASP A 34 14.01 0.33 -21.37
N LEU A 35 13.37 -0.84 -21.46
CA LEU A 35 11.91 -0.92 -21.40
C LEU A 35 11.38 -0.51 -20.02
N VAL A 36 12.04 -0.92 -18.95
CA VAL A 36 11.72 -0.47 -17.58
C VAL A 36 11.79 1.05 -17.48
N ASP A 37 12.87 1.66 -17.99
CA ASP A 37 13.03 3.12 -17.95
C ASP A 37 11.94 3.83 -18.75
N ALA A 38 11.61 3.34 -19.95
CA ALA A 38 10.55 3.89 -20.79
C ALA A 38 9.17 3.83 -20.11
N ILE A 39 8.84 2.70 -19.46
CA ILE A 39 7.58 2.56 -18.71
C ILE A 39 7.53 3.55 -17.52
N LEU A 40 8.63 3.70 -16.78
CA LEU A 40 8.69 4.66 -15.66
C LEU A 40 8.55 6.11 -16.15
N GLU A 41 9.17 6.47 -17.27
CA GLU A 41 9.06 7.81 -17.86
C GLU A 41 7.63 8.13 -18.29
N GLU A 42 6.97 7.22 -19.02
CA GLU A 42 5.58 7.42 -19.46
C GLU A 42 4.59 7.45 -18.29
N ALA A 43 4.76 6.56 -17.30
CA ALA A 43 3.94 6.58 -16.09
C ALA A 43 4.11 7.87 -15.29
N GLY A 44 5.35 8.35 -15.18
CA GLY A 44 5.68 9.63 -14.53
C GLY A 44 5.04 10.81 -15.23
N LYS A 45 5.16 10.87 -16.54
CA LYS A 45 4.53 11.90 -17.38
C LYS A 45 3.00 11.89 -17.24
N PHE A 46 2.38 10.71 -17.25
CA PHE A 46 0.94 10.59 -17.05
C PHE A 46 0.53 11.10 -15.66
N ALA A 47 1.28 10.75 -14.61
CA ALA A 47 1.02 11.24 -13.25
C ALA A 47 1.14 12.78 -13.14
N GLU A 48 2.15 13.37 -13.76
CA GLU A 48 2.40 14.82 -13.72
C GLU A 48 1.41 15.63 -14.54
N GLU A 49 1.12 15.19 -15.77
CA GLU A 49 0.36 15.97 -16.74
C GLU A 49 -1.15 15.70 -16.70
N ARG A 50 -1.57 14.49 -16.26
CA ARG A 50 -2.97 14.09 -16.31
C ARG A 50 -3.60 13.92 -14.93
N ILE A 51 -2.93 13.26 -13.97
CA ILE A 51 -3.51 12.97 -12.65
C ILE A 51 -3.37 14.18 -11.71
N ALA A 52 -2.15 14.67 -11.50
CA ALA A 52 -1.86 15.70 -10.51
C ALA A 52 -2.65 17.01 -10.71
N PRO A 53 -2.89 17.51 -11.95
CA PRO A 53 -3.67 18.71 -12.17
C PRO A 53 -5.12 18.62 -11.70
N LEU A 54 -5.72 17.43 -11.69
CA LEU A 54 -7.12 17.22 -11.30
C LEU A 54 -7.31 17.00 -9.80
N ALA A 55 -6.22 16.73 -9.05
CA ALA A 55 -6.31 16.33 -7.65
C ALA A 55 -7.00 17.38 -6.74
N GLU A 56 -6.69 18.66 -6.92
CA GLU A 56 -7.29 19.75 -6.14
C GLU A 56 -8.78 19.97 -6.51
N ALA A 57 -9.08 19.98 -7.80
CA ALA A 57 -10.45 20.10 -8.28
C ALA A 57 -11.30 18.91 -7.79
N GLY A 58 -10.74 17.69 -7.84
CA GLY A 58 -11.38 16.50 -7.32
C GLY A 58 -11.69 16.58 -5.82
N ASP A 59 -10.75 17.06 -5.01
CA ASP A 59 -10.95 17.23 -3.55
C ASP A 59 -12.06 18.25 -3.25
N LYS A 60 -12.12 19.36 -3.98
CA LYS A 60 -13.14 20.42 -3.81
C LYS A 60 -14.54 19.98 -4.26
N HIS A 61 -14.65 19.26 -5.37
CA HIS A 61 -15.94 18.82 -5.90
C HIS A 61 -16.48 17.59 -5.20
N GLY A 62 -15.59 16.64 -4.84
CA GLY A 62 -15.97 15.35 -4.31
C GLY A 62 -16.82 14.54 -5.31
N THR A 63 -17.64 13.66 -4.79
CA THR A 63 -18.59 12.83 -5.54
C THR A 63 -20.02 13.10 -5.09
N LYS A 64 -21.01 12.87 -5.97
CA LYS A 64 -22.42 13.09 -5.66
C LYS A 64 -23.23 11.83 -5.91
N LEU A 65 -24.12 11.51 -4.97
CA LEU A 65 -25.09 10.43 -5.11
C LEU A 65 -26.48 11.00 -5.39
N GLU A 66 -27.05 10.64 -6.53
CA GLU A 66 -28.41 11.01 -6.90
C GLU A 66 -29.14 9.78 -7.47
N ASN A 67 -30.28 9.43 -6.90
CA ASN A 67 -31.11 8.30 -7.32
C ASN A 67 -30.34 6.96 -7.44
N GLY A 68 -29.41 6.70 -6.51
CA GLY A 68 -28.60 5.48 -6.50
C GLY A 68 -27.41 5.46 -7.46
N ASN A 69 -27.19 6.54 -8.23
CA ASN A 69 -26.05 6.69 -9.14
C ASN A 69 -25.06 7.70 -8.58
N VAL A 70 -23.78 7.37 -8.67
CA VAL A 70 -22.69 8.26 -8.25
C VAL A 70 -22.09 8.94 -9.47
N THR A 71 -22.02 10.26 -9.42
CA THR A 71 -21.27 11.09 -10.38
C THR A 71 -19.93 11.44 -9.77
N THR A 72 -18.85 11.16 -10.50
CA THR A 72 -17.47 11.47 -10.11
C THR A 72 -17.14 12.95 -10.35
N ALA A 73 -15.99 13.40 -9.84
CA ALA A 73 -15.54 14.78 -10.03
C ALA A 73 -15.32 15.11 -11.52
N PRO A 74 -15.48 16.36 -11.94
CA PRO A 74 -15.21 16.77 -13.32
C PRO A 74 -13.83 16.36 -13.80
N GLY A 75 -13.75 15.79 -14.99
CA GLY A 75 -12.49 15.29 -15.59
C GLY A 75 -12.08 13.88 -15.14
N TRP A 76 -12.78 13.27 -14.15
CA TRP A 76 -12.42 11.94 -13.64
C TRP A 76 -12.68 10.84 -14.66
N LYS A 77 -13.83 10.90 -15.34
CA LYS A 77 -14.19 9.92 -16.37
C LYS A 77 -13.23 9.96 -17.56
N GLU A 78 -12.91 11.15 -18.03
CA GLU A 78 -11.94 11.37 -19.13
C GLU A 78 -10.53 10.90 -18.72
N LEU A 79 -10.10 11.23 -17.49
CA LEU A 79 -8.83 10.75 -16.95
C LEU A 79 -8.76 9.22 -16.91
N TYR A 80 -9.84 8.57 -16.45
CA TYR A 80 -9.90 7.11 -16.41
C TYR A 80 -9.88 6.49 -17.81
N THR A 81 -10.60 7.10 -18.78
CA THR A 81 -10.59 6.66 -20.18
C THR A 81 -9.19 6.70 -20.78
N ASP A 82 -8.46 7.81 -20.57
CA ASP A 82 -7.08 7.94 -21.06
C ASP A 82 -6.13 6.96 -20.37
N TRP A 83 -6.34 6.74 -19.08
CA TRP A 83 -5.56 5.78 -18.29
C TRP A 83 -5.78 4.34 -18.78
N ALA A 84 -7.03 3.94 -19.03
CA ALA A 84 -7.38 2.65 -19.60
C ALA A 84 -6.82 2.47 -21.02
N ALA A 85 -6.93 3.50 -21.86
CA ALA A 85 -6.38 3.49 -23.22
C ALA A 85 -4.84 3.34 -23.24
N GLY A 86 -4.14 3.78 -22.20
CA GLY A 86 -2.71 3.57 -21.99
C GLY A 86 -2.34 2.14 -21.59
N GLY A 87 -3.31 1.24 -21.38
CA GLY A 87 -3.07 -0.16 -20.99
C GLY A 87 -2.58 -0.32 -19.55
N TRP A 88 -2.70 0.70 -18.71
CA TRP A 88 -2.14 0.70 -17.36
C TRP A 88 -2.83 -0.27 -16.39
N ASN A 89 -4.04 -0.71 -16.68
CA ASN A 89 -4.77 -1.70 -15.90
C ASN A 89 -4.21 -3.14 -16.04
N ALA A 90 -3.49 -3.39 -17.12
CA ALA A 90 -3.10 -4.72 -17.57
C ALA A 90 -1.64 -5.09 -17.22
N LEU A 91 -0.90 -4.24 -16.51
CA LEU A 91 0.56 -4.37 -16.33
C LEU A 91 1.00 -5.76 -15.86
N THR A 92 0.37 -6.31 -14.83
CA THR A 92 0.76 -7.59 -14.22
C THR A 92 -0.11 -8.77 -14.64
N GLY A 93 -1.18 -8.52 -15.41
CA GLY A 93 -2.17 -9.53 -15.81
C GLY A 93 -1.61 -10.54 -16.80
N ASP A 94 -2.28 -11.71 -16.88
CA ASP A 94 -1.93 -12.79 -17.79
C ASP A 94 -2.16 -12.37 -19.26
N GLU A 95 -1.15 -12.57 -20.11
CA GLU A 95 -1.19 -12.29 -21.54
C GLU A 95 -2.33 -13.01 -22.27
N ALA A 96 -2.74 -14.18 -21.78
CA ALA A 96 -3.85 -14.95 -22.35
C ALA A 96 -5.20 -14.18 -22.29
N TYR A 97 -5.32 -13.22 -21.40
CA TYR A 97 -6.54 -12.38 -21.23
C TYR A 97 -6.29 -10.91 -21.56
N GLY A 98 -5.17 -10.59 -22.22
CA GLY A 98 -4.81 -9.22 -22.63
C GLY A 98 -3.97 -8.46 -21.59
N GLY A 99 -3.40 -9.15 -20.61
CA GLY A 99 -2.40 -8.62 -19.70
C GLY A 99 -1.03 -8.43 -20.36
N GLN A 100 -0.10 -7.78 -19.65
CA GLN A 100 1.27 -7.54 -20.12
C GLN A 100 2.32 -8.43 -19.44
N GLY A 101 1.94 -9.23 -18.44
CA GLY A 101 2.82 -10.16 -17.74
C GLY A 101 4.00 -9.52 -17.00
N LEU A 102 4.01 -8.20 -16.80
CA LEU A 102 5.12 -7.47 -16.20
C LEU A 102 5.26 -7.78 -14.70
N PRO A 103 6.46 -7.62 -14.12
CA PRO A 103 6.68 -7.89 -12.71
C PRO A 103 5.93 -6.90 -11.81
N THR A 104 5.53 -7.40 -10.63
CA THR A 104 4.86 -6.62 -9.58
C THR A 104 5.68 -5.41 -9.16
N MET A 105 7.01 -5.52 -9.11
CA MET A 105 7.91 -4.39 -8.81
C MET A 105 7.64 -3.17 -9.70
N LEU A 106 7.44 -3.39 -10.99
CA LEU A 106 7.20 -2.30 -11.94
C LEU A 106 5.82 -1.68 -11.74
N SER A 107 4.79 -2.51 -11.52
CA SER A 107 3.44 -2.05 -11.18
C SER A 107 3.41 -1.23 -9.89
N VAL A 108 4.14 -1.64 -8.87
CA VAL A 108 4.27 -0.95 -7.59
C VAL A 108 4.93 0.43 -7.77
N ALA A 109 6.01 0.51 -8.57
CA ALA A 109 6.70 1.77 -8.85
C ALA A 109 5.83 2.76 -9.65
N VAL A 110 5.11 2.26 -10.63
CA VAL A 110 4.15 3.05 -11.41
C VAL A 110 2.99 3.54 -10.51
N SER A 111 2.47 2.65 -9.66
CA SER A 111 1.41 3.00 -8.69
C SER A 111 1.85 4.07 -7.68
N GLU A 112 3.12 4.11 -7.28
CA GLU A 112 3.65 5.19 -6.43
C GLU A 112 3.45 6.54 -7.11
N MET A 113 3.81 6.67 -8.37
CA MET A 113 3.70 7.93 -9.11
C MET A 113 2.24 8.37 -9.26
N TRP A 114 1.33 7.45 -9.55
CA TRP A 114 -0.10 7.76 -9.67
C TRP A 114 -0.73 8.20 -8.35
N ASN A 115 -0.42 7.50 -7.26
CA ASN A 115 -0.89 7.86 -5.93
C ASN A 115 -0.29 9.20 -5.45
N SER A 116 0.93 9.55 -5.86
CA SER A 116 1.52 10.88 -5.62
C SER A 116 0.77 11.98 -6.38
N GLY A 117 0.30 11.69 -7.58
CA GLY A 117 -0.56 12.60 -8.35
C GLY A 117 -1.92 12.81 -7.68
N SER A 118 -2.64 11.72 -7.39
CA SER A 118 -3.91 11.73 -6.66
C SER A 118 -4.22 10.37 -6.03
N LEU A 119 -4.14 10.29 -4.71
CA LEU A 119 -4.56 9.10 -3.97
C LEU A 119 -6.03 8.75 -4.25
N ALA A 120 -6.91 9.74 -4.33
CA ALA A 120 -8.33 9.54 -4.57
C ALA A 120 -8.62 8.87 -5.93
N PHE A 121 -7.88 9.24 -6.99
CA PHE A 121 -8.02 8.61 -8.31
C PHE A 121 -7.43 7.20 -8.33
N ALA A 122 -6.20 7.03 -7.83
CA ALA A 122 -5.45 5.78 -7.93
C ALA A 122 -6.11 4.59 -7.18
N LEU A 123 -7.06 4.87 -6.28
CA LEU A 123 -7.84 3.83 -5.61
C LEU A 123 -8.70 2.99 -6.56
N ALA A 124 -9.27 3.57 -7.61
CA ALA A 124 -10.10 2.83 -8.58
C ALA A 124 -9.30 1.75 -9.32
N PRO A 125 -8.18 2.07 -9.99
CA PRO A 125 -7.33 1.06 -10.62
C PRO A 125 -6.74 0.05 -9.64
N THR A 126 -6.36 0.47 -8.44
CA THR A 126 -5.81 -0.44 -7.41
C THR A 126 -6.77 -1.60 -7.10
N LEU A 127 -8.08 -1.32 -6.95
CA LEU A 127 -9.07 -2.35 -6.66
C LEU A 127 -9.33 -3.24 -7.88
N THR A 128 -9.32 -2.68 -9.08
CA THR A 128 -9.50 -3.45 -10.32
C THR A 128 -8.35 -4.44 -10.53
N MET A 129 -7.10 -4.00 -10.34
CA MET A 129 -5.92 -4.88 -10.44
C MET A 129 -5.99 -6.03 -9.42
N GLY A 130 -6.41 -5.74 -8.18
CA GLY A 130 -6.62 -6.77 -7.17
C GLY A 130 -7.73 -7.76 -7.54
N ALA A 131 -8.84 -7.29 -8.14
CA ALA A 131 -9.91 -8.15 -8.62
C ALA A 131 -9.43 -9.06 -9.77
N VAL A 132 -8.64 -8.53 -10.71
CA VAL A 132 -8.00 -9.32 -11.77
C VAL A 132 -7.19 -10.47 -11.17
N GLU A 133 -6.27 -10.18 -10.24
CA GLU A 133 -5.42 -11.20 -9.60
C GLU A 133 -6.24 -12.29 -8.88
N ALA A 134 -7.30 -11.91 -8.17
CA ALA A 134 -8.16 -12.87 -7.49
C ALA A 134 -8.91 -13.77 -8.49
N LEU A 135 -9.39 -13.21 -9.60
CA LEU A 135 -10.10 -13.96 -10.64
C LEU A 135 -9.15 -14.88 -11.42
N GLU A 136 -7.97 -14.42 -11.81
CA GLU A 136 -6.94 -15.23 -12.48
C GLU A 136 -6.63 -16.49 -11.68
N LYS A 137 -6.50 -16.35 -10.37
CA LYS A 137 -6.07 -17.44 -9.51
C LYS A 137 -7.19 -18.41 -9.12
N HIS A 138 -8.42 -17.92 -8.97
CA HIS A 138 -9.49 -18.66 -8.29
C HIS A 138 -10.78 -18.81 -9.08
N ALA A 139 -11.02 -18.03 -10.14
CA ALA A 139 -12.26 -18.13 -10.91
C ALA A 139 -12.26 -19.36 -11.84
N SER A 140 -13.45 -19.81 -12.24
CA SER A 140 -13.58 -20.80 -13.32
C SER A 140 -13.15 -20.23 -14.66
N ASP A 141 -12.81 -21.09 -15.61
CA ASP A 141 -12.34 -20.65 -16.95
C ASP A 141 -13.40 -19.85 -17.71
N GLU A 142 -14.70 -20.16 -17.50
CA GLU A 142 -15.82 -19.40 -18.06
C GLU A 142 -15.84 -17.97 -17.53
N LEU A 143 -15.69 -17.80 -16.21
CA LEU A 143 -15.65 -16.48 -15.59
C LEU A 143 -14.39 -15.70 -15.98
N LYS A 144 -13.23 -16.35 -16.06
CA LYS A 144 -12.00 -15.73 -16.54
C LYS A 144 -12.16 -15.20 -17.96
N THR A 145 -12.67 -16.03 -18.87
CA THR A 145 -12.86 -15.65 -20.28
C THR A 145 -13.81 -14.47 -20.45
N LEU A 146 -14.86 -14.40 -19.62
CA LEU A 146 -15.86 -13.34 -19.71
C LEU A 146 -15.41 -12.02 -19.07
N TYR A 147 -14.77 -12.08 -17.89
CA TYR A 147 -14.54 -10.89 -17.07
C TYR A 147 -13.11 -10.33 -17.16
N LEU A 148 -12.09 -11.19 -17.29
CA LEU A 148 -10.69 -10.70 -17.25
C LEU A 148 -10.36 -9.75 -18.40
N PRO A 149 -10.71 -10.02 -19.68
CA PRO A 149 -10.41 -9.07 -20.76
C PRO A 149 -11.03 -7.69 -20.53
N LYS A 150 -12.24 -7.62 -19.98
CA LYS A 150 -12.96 -6.38 -19.70
C LYS A 150 -12.35 -5.59 -18.54
N LEU A 151 -11.87 -6.30 -17.51
CA LEU A 151 -11.19 -5.67 -16.37
C LEU A 151 -9.78 -5.21 -16.74
N MET A 152 -9.04 -6.00 -17.52
CA MET A 152 -7.69 -5.67 -17.96
C MET A 152 -7.66 -4.52 -18.97
N SER A 153 -8.63 -4.45 -19.88
CA SER A 153 -8.76 -3.30 -20.79
C SER A 153 -9.21 -2.02 -20.08
N GLY A 154 -9.73 -2.11 -18.86
CA GLY A 154 -10.32 -0.98 -18.15
C GLY A 154 -11.75 -0.64 -18.60
N GLU A 155 -12.35 -1.44 -19.48
CA GLU A 155 -13.75 -1.25 -19.89
C GLU A 155 -14.70 -1.43 -18.70
N TRP A 156 -14.35 -2.33 -17.77
CA TRP A 156 -15.03 -2.52 -16.49
C TRP A 156 -14.07 -2.33 -15.32
N THR A 157 -14.63 -1.98 -14.15
CA THR A 157 -13.87 -1.89 -12.92
C THR A 157 -14.21 -3.02 -11.95
N GLY A 158 -13.27 -3.32 -11.05
CA GLY A 158 -13.45 -4.28 -9.97
C GLY A 158 -13.49 -3.61 -8.60
N THR A 159 -14.23 -4.20 -7.66
CA THR A 159 -14.30 -3.74 -6.26
C THR A 159 -14.23 -4.89 -5.29
N MET A 160 -13.84 -4.60 -4.05
CA MET A 160 -13.71 -5.54 -2.95
C MET A 160 -14.75 -5.23 -1.87
N ASN A 161 -15.64 -6.18 -1.57
CA ASN A 161 -16.80 -6.00 -0.68
C ASN A 161 -16.74 -6.95 0.51
N LEU A 162 -16.05 -6.53 1.58
CA LEU A 162 -15.87 -7.31 2.81
C LEU A 162 -16.71 -6.76 3.96
N THR A 163 -16.49 -5.49 4.27
CA THR A 163 -16.88 -4.83 5.52
C THR A 163 -18.38 -4.66 5.66
N GLU A 164 -18.88 -4.97 6.86
CA GLU A 164 -20.25 -4.72 7.27
C GLU A 164 -20.25 -3.88 8.56
N PRO A 165 -21.37 -3.25 8.97
CA PRO A 165 -21.41 -2.41 10.18
C PRO A 165 -20.86 -3.07 11.44
N GLN A 166 -21.03 -4.39 11.60
CA GLN A 166 -20.54 -5.17 12.74
C GLN A 166 -19.25 -5.96 12.44
N ALA A 167 -18.77 -6.00 11.19
CA ALA A 167 -17.68 -6.83 10.75
C ALA A 167 -16.64 -6.00 9.97
N GLY A 168 -15.66 -5.44 10.68
CA GLY A 168 -14.52 -4.71 10.12
C GLY A 168 -13.24 -5.54 10.22
N SER A 169 -12.49 -5.40 11.32
CA SER A 169 -11.28 -6.21 11.57
C SER A 169 -11.59 -7.69 11.82
N ASP A 170 -12.74 -7.99 12.44
CA ASP A 170 -13.25 -9.36 12.59
C ASP A 170 -14.35 -9.65 11.55
N LEU A 171 -13.97 -10.29 10.45
CA LEU A 171 -14.90 -10.73 9.41
C LEU A 171 -15.68 -12.00 9.82
N GLY A 172 -15.31 -12.64 10.91
CA GLY A 172 -16.03 -13.82 11.41
C GLY A 172 -17.50 -13.55 11.76
N THR A 173 -17.87 -12.29 11.93
CA THR A 173 -19.22 -11.84 12.30
C THR A 173 -20.07 -11.33 11.14
N LEU A 174 -19.59 -11.42 9.89
CA LEU A 174 -20.33 -10.95 8.71
C LEU A 174 -21.67 -11.71 8.54
N LYS A 175 -22.71 -11.01 8.09
CA LYS A 175 -24.11 -11.45 7.98
C LYS A 175 -24.63 -11.53 6.55
N ALA A 176 -23.93 -10.96 5.56
CA ALA A 176 -24.33 -11.12 4.16
C ALA A 176 -24.46 -12.60 3.82
N ARG A 177 -25.53 -12.97 3.14
CA ARG A 177 -25.88 -14.37 2.85
C ARG A 177 -25.95 -14.63 1.36
N ALA A 178 -25.62 -15.85 0.97
CA ALA A 178 -25.76 -16.36 -0.38
C ALA A 178 -26.68 -17.58 -0.37
N VAL A 179 -27.58 -17.69 -1.35
CA VAL A 179 -28.50 -18.81 -1.51
C VAL A 179 -28.25 -19.43 -2.89
N ARG A 180 -28.08 -20.76 -2.95
CA ARG A 180 -27.90 -21.50 -4.22
C ARG A 180 -29.17 -21.47 -5.05
N ASN A 181 -29.08 -21.15 -6.34
CA ASN A 181 -30.23 -21.09 -7.25
C ASN A 181 -30.49 -22.42 -8.02
N GLY A 182 -29.60 -23.41 -7.86
CA GLY A 182 -29.73 -24.70 -8.55
C GLY A 182 -29.25 -24.72 -10.01
N ASP A 183 -28.93 -23.55 -10.60
CA ASP A 183 -28.37 -23.38 -11.95
C ASP A 183 -26.85 -23.06 -11.93
N GLY A 184 -26.20 -23.27 -10.80
CA GLY A 184 -24.79 -22.93 -10.59
C GLY A 184 -24.55 -21.47 -10.17
N THR A 185 -25.60 -20.64 -10.09
CA THR A 185 -25.54 -19.26 -9.61
C THR A 185 -26.06 -19.15 -8.17
N TYR A 186 -25.87 -17.98 -7.59
CA TYR A 186 -26.27 -17.66 -6.21
C TYR A 186 -27.04 -16.34 -6.16
N SER A 187 -27.99 -16.26 -5.26
CA SER A 187 -28.68 -15.03 -4.87
C SER A 187 -27.99 -14.44 -3.64
N ILE A 188 -27.42 -13.26 -3.76
CA ILE A 188 -26.68 -12.58 -2.70
C ILE A 188 -27.57 -11.53 -2.05
N PHE A 189 -27.55 -11.49 -0.71
CA PHE A 189 -28.33 -10.55 0.11
C PHE A 189 -27.45 -9.95 1.21
N GLY A 190 -27.65 -8.68 1.51
CA GLY A 190 -27.03 -7.99 2.62
C GLY A 190 -26.50 -6.63 2.27
N GLN A 191 -25.82 -6.03 3.25
CA GLN A 191 -25.25 -4.70 3.13
C GLN A 191 -23.73 -4.78 3.30
N LYS A 192 -23.02 -4.00 2.48
CA LYS A 192 -21.59 -3.76 2.61
C LYS A 192 -21.33 -2.28 2.75
N ILE A 193 -20.42 -1.89 3.64
CA ILE A 193 -20.07 -0.49 3.89
C ILE A 193 -18.60 -0.22 3.57
N PHE A 194 -18.26 1.05 3.37
CA PHE A 194 -16.92 1.51 3.02
C PHE A 194 -16.39 0.93 1.71
N ILE A 195 -17.28 0.70 0.74
CA ILE A 195 -16.89 0.13 -0.55
C ILE A 195 -16.35 1.23 -1.46
N THR A 196 -15.05 1.24 -1.63
CA THR A 196 -14.33 2.16 -2.50
C THR A 196 -14.74 1.93 -3.96
N TYR A 197 -15.18 2.98 -4.64
CA TYR A 197 -15.71 2.93 -6.01
C TYR A 197 -16.78 1.86 -6.21
N GLY A 198 -17.61 1.61 -5.18
CA GLY A 198 -18.73 0.67 -5.28
C GLY A 198 -19.78 1.08 -6.29
N GLU A 199 -19.94 2.38 -6.55
CA GLU A 199 -20.76 2.95 -7.61
C GLU A 199 -20.03 4.17 -8.19
N HIS A 200 -20.05 4.33 -9.52
CA HIS A 200 -19.46 5.45 -10.24
C HIS A 200 -19.91 5.46 -11.71
N ASP A 201 -19.61 6.55 -12.42
CA ASP A 201 -19.98 6.81 -13.83
C ASP A 201 -18.79 6.67 -14.81
N MET A 202 -17.63 6.15 -14.38
CA MET A 202 -16.42 6.08 -15.21
C MET A 202 -16.46 4.95 -16.24
N THR A 203 -17.16 3.85 -15.94
CA THR A 203 -17.25 2.65 -16.78
C THR A 203 -18.67 2.14 -16.90
N ASP A 204 -18.94 1.32 -17.91
CA ASP A 204 -20.29 0.80 -18.19
C ASP A 204 -20.70 -0.31 -17.23
N ASN A 205 -19.74 -0.99 -16.58
CA ASN A 205 -20.03 -2.03 -15.59
C ASN A 205 -19.03 -2.01 -14.43
N ILE A 206 -19.48 -2.50 -13.28
CA ILE A 206 -18.66 -2.67 -12.06
C ILE A 206 -18.82 -4.11 -11.61
N VAL A 207 -17.71 -4.78 -11.34
CA VAL A 207 -17.66 -6.17 -10.88
C VAL A 207 -17.29 -6.20 -9.40
N HIS A 208 -18.24 -6.62 -8.55
CA HIS A 208 -18.04 -6.68 -7.11
C HIS A 208 -17.59 -8.08 -6.69
N LEU A 209 -16.47 -8.19 -5.98
CA LEU A 209 -16.06 -9.41 -5.28
C LEU A 209 -16.59 -9.35 -3.84
N VAL A 210 -17.61 -10.17 -3.54
CA VAL A 210 -18.44 -10.05 -2.34
C VAL A 210 -18.25 -11.26 -1.43
N LEU A 211 -17.91 -11.02 -0.17
CA LEU A 211 -17.90 -12.06 0.86
C LEU A 211 -19.31 -12.25 1.44
N ALA A 212 -19.79 -13.49 1.44
CA ALA A 212 -21.08 -13.86 2.00
C ALA A 212 -21.07 -15.29 2.57
N ARG A 213 -22.11 -15.65 3.31
CA ARG A 213 -22.28 -16.99 3.93
C ARG A 213 -23.39 -17.76 3.28
N LEU A 214 -23.16 -19.05 3.10
CA LEU A 214 -24.22 -20.02 2.79
C LEU A 214 -25.03 -20.35 4.06
N PRO A 215 -26.31 -20.78 3.93
CA PRO A 215 -27.15 -21.09 5.09
C PRO A 215 -26.60 -22.24 5.95
N ASP A 216 -25.91 -23.17 5.34
CA ASP A 216 -25.30 -24.36 5.94
C ASP A 216 -23.80 -24.18 6.28
N ALA A 217 -23.26 -22.98 6.12
CA ALA A 217 -21.84 -22.69 6.35
C ALA A 217 -21.45 -22.79 7.83
N PRO A 218 -20.24 -23.27 8.15
CA PRO A 218 -19.72 -23.26 9.51
C PRO A 218 -19.59 -21.81 10.05
N ALA A 219 -19.66 -21.65 11.37
CA ALA A 219 -19.49 -20.37 12.01
C ALA A 219 -18.04 -19.82 11.87
N GLY A 220 -17.88 -18.51 12.06
CA GLY A 220 -16.60 -17.84 12.02
C GLY A 220 -16.05 -17.69 10.60
N THR A 221 -14.75 -17.42 10.48
CA THR A 221 -14.10 -17.13 9.19
C THR A 221 -14.08 -18.31 8.22
N LYS A 222 -14.20 -19.55 8.74
CA LYS A 222 -14.19 -20.79 7.94
C LYS A 222 -15.47 -21.02 7.13
N GLY A 223 -16.54 -20.25 7.34
CA GLY A 223 -17.79 -20.36 6.61
C GLY A 223 -18.03 -19.23 5.61
N ILE A 224 -17.01 -18.48 5.26
CA ILE A 224 -17.11 -17.36 4.33
C ILE A 224 -16.77 -17.82 2.91
N SER A 225 -17.66 -17.51 1.96
CA SER A 225 -17.47 -17.76 0.52
C SER A 225 -17.30 -16.45 -0.24
N LEU A 226 -16.68 -16.48 -1.41
CA LEU A 226 -16.46 -15.33 -2.27
C LEU A 226 -17.32 -15.44 -3.53
N PHE A 227 -17.98 -14.35 -3.89
CA PHE A 227 -18.87 -14.30 -5.04
C PHE A 227 -18.50 -13.11 -5.94
N LEU A 228 -18.51 -13.33 -7.26
CA LEU A 228 -18.49 -12.31 -8.28
C LEU A 228 -19.94 -11.85 -8.52
N VAL A 229 -20.21 -10.57 -8.36
CA VAL A 229 -21.53 -9.96 -8.51
C VAL A 229 -21.39 -8.71 -9.38
N PRO A 230 -21.76 -8.75 -10.68
CA PRO A 230 -21.68 -7.59 -11.54
C PRO A 230 -22.86 -6.62 -11.31
N LYS A 231 -22.63 -5.32 -11.54
CA LYS A 231 -23.68 -4.30 -11.53
C LYS A 231 -24.71 -4.54 -12.64
N TYR A 232 -24.25 -4.91 -13.83
CA TYR A 232 -25.07 -5.37 -14.95
C TYR A 232 -24.64 -6.79 -15.31
N ILE A 233 -25.60 -7.71 -15.37
CA ILE A 233 -25.35 -9.10 -15.78
C ILE A 233 -24.99 -9.10 -17.26
N PRO A 234 -23.82 -9.63 -17.68
CA PRO A 234 -23.47 -9.70 -19.09
C PRO A 234 -24.52 -10.50 -19.89
N ASP A 235 -24.82 -10.02 -21.08
CA ASP A 235 -25.65 -10.75 -22.06
C ASP A 235 -24.82 -11.81 -22.81
N ALA A 236 -25.44 -12.44 -23.82
CA ALA A 236 -24.78 -13.49 -24.60
C ALA A 236 -23.57 -13.00 -25.41
N ASP A 237 -23.52 -11.72 -25.74
CA ASP A 237 -22.43 -11.08 -26.48
C ASP A 237 -21.36 -10.48 -25.55
N GLY A 238 -21.54 -10.64 -24.22
CA GLY A 238 -20.62 -10.13 -23.21
C GLY A 238 -20.75 -8.62 -22.95
N ALA A 239 -21.81 -7.97 -23.45
CA ALA A 239 -22.12 -6.57 -23.16
C ALA A 239 -22.90 -6.44 -21.83
N PRO A 240 -22.93 -5.24 -21.18
CA PRO A 240 -23.77 -5.01 -20.02
C PRO A 240 -25.26 -5.17 -20.36
N GLY A 241 -25.88 -6.22 -19.82
CA GLY A 241 -27.27 -6.57 -20.08
C GLY A 241 -28.22 -6.12 -18.96
N LYS A 242 -28.97 -7.05 -18.36
CA LYS A 242 -29.95 -6.75 -17.30
C LYS A 242 -29.27 -6.14 -16.06
N ARG A 243 -29.83 -5.06 -15.50
CA ARG A 243 -29.44 -4.52 -14.20
C ARG A 243 -29.60 -5.60 -13.12
N ASN A 244 -28.53 -5.83 -12.36
CA ASN A 244 -28.55 -6.73 -11.22
C ASN A 244 -29.12 -6.02 -9.97
N GLU A 245 -29.53 -6.79 -8.95
CA GLU A 245 -30.02 -6.23 -7.69
C GLU A 245 -28.88 -5.76 -6.77
N VAL A 246 -28.05 -4.83 -7.28
CA VAL A 246 -26.95 -4.19 -6.56
C VAL A 246 -27.16 -2.68 -6.60
N TYR A 247 -27.25 -2.05 -5.44
CA TYR A 247 -27.60 -0.64 -5.31
C TYR A 247 -26.66 0.10 -4.38
N CYS A 248 -26.29 1.33 -4.74
CA CYS A 248 -25.64 2.25 -3.85
C CYS A 248 -26.68 2.99 -3.01
N ALA A 249 -26.71 2.72 -1.72
CA ALA A 249 -27.67 3.34 -0.78
C ALA A 249 -27.13 4.64 -0.17
N GLY A 250 -25.82 4.88 -0.21
CA GLY A 250 -25.18 6.05 0.38
C GLY A 250 -23.71 6.14 0.02
N ILE A 251 -23.16 7.33 0.14
CA ILE A 251 -21.71 7.59 0.09
C ILE A 251 -21.28 8.30 1.38
N GLU A 252 -20.07 8.01 1.84
CA GLU A 252 -19.54 8.56 3.08
C GLU A 252 -19.04 9.99 2.90
N HIS A 253 -19.32 10.85 3.88
CA HIS A 253 -18.68 12.15 4.04
C HIS A 253 -17.40 11.97 4.87
N LYS A 254 -16.23 12.16 4.26
CA LYS A 254 -14.93 11.73 4.79
C LYS A 254 -14.00 12.89 5.10
N LEU A 255 -12.96 12.61 5.91
CA LEU A 255 -11.87 13.54 6.20
C LEU A 255 -11.07 13.94 4.95
N GLY A 256 -10.81 12.98 4.05
CA GLY A 256 -10.03 13.15 2.83
C GLY A 256 -10.49 12.20 1.74
N ILE A 257 -9.72 12.14 0.65
CA ILE A 257 -10.05 11.37 -0.57
C ILE A 257 -11.48 11.65 -1.07
N HIS A 258 -11.88 12.90 -1.07
CA HIS A 258 -13.27 13.32 -1.35
C HIS A 258 -13.74 12.90 -2.75
N ALA A 259 -12.83 12.87 -3.73
CA ALA A 259 -13.14 12.46 -5.10
C ALA A 259 -13.24 10.94 -5.30
N SER A 260 -12.90 10.13 -4.26
CA SER A 260 -13.11 8.68 -4.27
C SER A 260 -14.46 8.36 -3.62
N PRO A 261 -15.47 7.87 -4.33
CA PRO A 261 -16.73 7.48 -3.72
C PRO A 261 -16.50 6.27 -2.80
N THR A 262 -16.95 6.39 -1.57
CA THR A 262 -16.90 5.32 -0.56
C THR A 262 -18.34 4.94 -0.24
N CYS A 263 -18.79 3.82 -0.80
CA CYS A 263 -20.20 3.49 -0.92
C CYS A 263 -20.69 2.55 0.16
N THR A 264 -21.96 2.70 0.52
CA THR A 264 -22.77 1.67 1.16
C THR A 264 -23.53 0.92 0.07
N MET A 265 -23.20 -0.37 -0.13
CA MET A 265 -23.78 -1.21 -1.16
C MET A 265 -24.82 -2.16 -0.57
N ILE A 266 -25.98 -2.25 -1.22
CA ILE A 266 -27.06 -3.20 -0.90
C ILE A 266 -27.14 -4.25 -1.98
N TYR A 267 -27.18 -5.51 -1.58
CA TYR A 267 -27.33 -6.67 -2.42
C TYR A 267 -28.69 -7.30 -2.11
N GLY A 268 -29.58 -7.36 -3.11
CA GLY A 268 -30.92 -7.92 -2.95
C GLY A 268 -31.73 -7.17 -1.89
N ASP A 269 -32.38 -6.08 -2.25
CA ASP A 269 -33.14 -5.24 -1.32
C ASP A 269 -34.44 -5.87 -0.80
N GLY A 270 -34.78 -7.06 -1.31
CA GLY A 270 -36.01 -7.78 -0.95
C GLY A 270 -37.27 -7.35 -1.73
N THR A 271 -37.19 -6.35 -2.62
CA THR A 271 -38.35 -5.89 -3.39
C THR A 271 -38.77 -6.91 -4.45
N SER A 272 -37.84 -7.57 -5.15
CA SER A 272 -38.11 -8.68 -6.05
C SER A 272 -38.14 -10.04 -5.34
N GLY A 273 -37.41 -10.14 -4.21
CA GLY A 273 -37.16 -11.41 -3.50
C GLY A 273 -36.13 -12.31 -4.17
N GLU A 274 -35.59 -11.92 -5.35
CA GLU A 274 -34.66 -12.76 -6.13
C GLU A 274 -33.21 -12.65 -5.62
N GLY A 275 -32.81 -11.52 -5.04
CA GLY A 275 -31.46 -11.23 -4.61
C GLY A 275 -30.52 -10.85 -5.77
N ALA A 276 -29.34 -10.35 -5.44
CA ALA A 276 -28.33 -10.03 -6.45
C ALA A 276 -27.70 -11.32 -7.00
N LYS A 277 -27.77 -11.52 -8.31
CA LYS A 277 -27.21 -12.71 -8.97
C LYS A 277 -25.67 -12.67 -8.93
N GLY A 278 -25.07 -13.77 -8.47
CA GLY A 278 -23.62 -13.90 -8.35
C GLY A 278 -23.13 -15.31 -8.71
N TRP A 279 -21.82 -15.42 -8.89
CA TRP A 279 -21.09 -16.66 -9.20
C TRP A 279 -20.01 -16.91 -8.16
N LEU A 280 -19.87 -18.16 -7.74
CA LEU A 280 -18.86 -18.56 -6.77
C LEU A 280 -17.44 -18.40 -7.35
N ILE A 281 -16.54 -17.83 -6.56
CA ILE A 281 -15.10 -17.78 -6.86
C ILE A 281 -14.37 -18.75 -5.92
N GLY A 282 -13.66 -19.70 -6.52
CA GLY A 282 -13.03 -20.81 -5.80
C GLY A 282 -14.06 -21.83 -5.29
N GLU A 283 -13.89 -22.26 -4.04
CA GLU A 283 -14.74 -23.23 -3.40
C GLU A 283 -15.61 -22.60 -2.30
N GLU A 284 -16.78 -23.18 -2.03
CA GLU A 284 -17.61 -22.78 -0.89
C GLU A 284 -16.82 -22.87 0.43
N ASN A 285 -17.02 -21.89 1.30
CA ASN A 285 -16.35 -21.78 2.60
C ASN A 285 -14.81 -21.54 2.53
N ARG A 286 -14.29 -21.21 1.34
CA ARG A 286 -12.88 -20.86 1.10
C ARG A 286 -12.70 -19.42 0.64
N GLY A 287 -13.77 -18.62 0.64
CA GLY A 287 -13.78 -17.29 0.08
C GLY A 287 -12.81 -16.31 0.74
N LEU A 288 -12.55 -16.44 2.04
CA LEU A 288 -11.57 -15.60 2.70
C LEU A 288 -10.14 -15.91 2.22
N ALA A 289 -9.80 -17.16 1.95
CA ALA A 289 -8.51 -17.55 1.39
C ALA A 289 -8.33 -16.98 -0.04
N CYS A 290 -9.39 -17.02 -0.87
CA CYS A 290 -9.38 -16.41 -2.20
C CYS A 290 -9.23 -14.88 -2.12
N MET A 291 -9.93 -14.23 -1.17
CA MET A 291 -9.84 -12.78 -0.97
C MET A 291 -8.46 -12.35 -0.43
N PHE A 292 -7.75 -13.19 0.31
CA PHE A 292 -6.38 -12.89 0.76
C PHE A 292 -5.39 -12.73 -0.39
N THR A 293 -5.63 -13.35 -1.54
CA THR A 293 -4.83 -13.09 -2.75
C THR A 293 -4.89 -11.61 -3.12
N MET A 294 -6.07 -11.04 -3.25
CA MET A 294 -6.30 -9.63 -3.50
C MET A 294 -5.78 -8.74 -2.35
N MET A 295 -6.06 -9.15 -1.10
CA MET A 295 -5.70 -8.35 0.09
C MET A 295 -4.19 -8.23 0.30
N ASN A 296 -3.39 -9.23 -0.02
CA ASN A 296 -1.94 -9.17 0.17
C ASN A 296 -1.30 -8.18 -0.81
N ASN A 297 -1.76 -8.19 -2.07
CA ASN A 297 -1.36 -7.19 -3.05
C ASN A 297 -1.88 -5.79 -2.65
N ALA A 298 -3.15 -5.68 -2.25
CA ALA A 298 -3.72 -4.44 -1.75
C ALA A 298 -2.93 -3.86 -0.56
N ARG A 299 -2.45 -4.68 0.38
CA ARG A 299 -1.63 -4.23 1.51
C ARG A 299 -0.31 -3.61 1.07
N LEU A 300 0.38 -4.21 0.10
CA LEU A 300 1.60 -3.64 -0.46
C LEU A 300 1.32 -2.31 -1.16
N LEU A 301 0.27 -2.26 -1.98
CA LEU A 301 -0.14 -1.03 -2.67
C LEU A 301 -0.60 0.07 -1.68
N VAL A 302 -1.21 -0.28 -0.55
CA VAL A 302 -1.52 0.67 0.52
C VAL A 302 -0.25 1.19 1.20
N GLY A 303 0.77 0.37 1.38
CA GLY A 303 2.10 0.83 1.80
C GLY A 303 2.67 1.89 0.85
N ILE A 304 2.55 1.64 -0.44
CA ILE A 304 2.95 2.57 -1.51
C ILE A 304 2.13 3.86 -1.50
N GLN A 305 0.86 3.83 -1.15
CA GLN A 305 0.06 5.05 -0.96
C GLN A 305 0.65 5.99 0.09
N GLY A 306 1.14 5.42 1.20
CA GLY A 306 1.87 6.18 2.22
C GLY A 306 3.14 6.80 1.67
N VAL A 307 3.98 6.02 0.98
CA VAL A 307 5.21 6.49 0.31
C VAL A 307 4.92 7.60 -0.69
N ALA A 308 3.90 7.41 -1.52
CA ALA A 308 3.51 8.34 -2.57
C ALA A 308 3.08 9.71 -2.03
N VAL A 309 2.27 9.71 -0.97
CA VAL A 309 1.84 10.97 -0.34
C VAL A 309 3.01 11.62 0.43
N ALA A 310 3.89 10.83 1.06
CA ALA A 310 5.12 11.35 1.68
C ALA A 310 6.02 12.05 0.67
N GLU A 311 6.21 11.47 -0.51
CA GLU A 311 6.96 12.07 -1.62
C GLU A 311 6.33 13.38 -2.11
N ALA A 312 5.00 13.37 -2.35
CA ALA A 312 4.29 14.58 -2.77
C ALA A 312 4.37 15.70 -1.72
N ALA A 313 4.25 15.35 -0.43
CA ALA A 313 4.37 16.29 0.68
C ALA A 313 5.79 16.87 0.80
N TYR A 314 6.81 16.01 0.67
CA TYR A 314 8.22 16.42 0.66
C TYR A 314 8.50 17.40 -0.47
N GLN A 315 8.12 17.08 -1.71
CA GLN A 315 8.36 17.97 -2.86
C GLN A 315 7.69 19.33 -2.67
N LYS A 316 6.45 19.36 -2.19
CA LYS A 316 5.71 20.60 -1.94
C LYS A 316 6.37 21.43 -0.86
N ALA A 317 6.80 20.79 0.24
CA ALA A 317 7.52 21.44 1.34
C ALA A 317 8.88 21.98 0.89
N LEU A 318 9.62 21.22 0.07
CA LEU A 318 10.92 21.63 -0.47
C LEU A 318 10.82 22.87 -1.35
N VAL A 319 9.84 22.93 -2.25
CA VAL A 319 9.60 24.10 -3.11
C VAL A 319 9.29 25.33 -2.24
N PHE A 320 8.35 25.18 -1.31
CA PHE A 320 7.99 26.26 -0.40
C PHE A 320 9.20 26.75 0.43
N ALA A 321 10.01 25.83 0.95
CA ALA A 321 11.18 26.18 1.77
C ALA A 321 12.27 26.95 1.00
N ARG A 322 12.40 26.71 -0.31
CA ARG A 322 13.31 27.44 -1.19
C ARG A 322 12.84 28.86 -1.54
N GLU A 323 11.54 29.05 -1.63
CA GLU A 323 10.94 30.32 -2.04
C GLU A 323 10.65 31.25 -0.84
N ARG A 324 10.14 30.67 0.25
CA ARG A 324 9.76 31.43 1.46
C ARG A 324 10.96 31.99 2.16
N ARG A 325 10.99 33.32 2.34
CA ARG A 325 12.02 34.04 3.11
C ARG A 325 11.47 34.47 4.46
N GLN A 326 12.19 34.13 5.53
CA GLN A 326 11.82 34.53 6.89
C GLN A 326 13.03 34.45 7.84
N GLY A 327 13.24 35.49 8.62
CA GLY A 327 14.41 35.59 9.50
C GLY A 327 15.73 35.61 8.72
N ARG A 328 16.83 35.35 9.41
CA ARG A 328 18.16 35.23 8.82
C ARG A 328 18.85 34.00 9.41
N ALA A 329 19.12 33.04 8.60
CA ALA A 329 19.77 31.80 9.03
C ALA A 329 21.23 32.09 9.46
N PRO A 330 21.76 31.37 10.47
CA PRO A 330 23.18 31.47 10.83
C PRO A 330 24.07 31.13 9.63
N GLY A 331 25.06 32.00 9.35
CA GLY A 331 25.98 31.81 8.20
C GLY A 331 25.44 32.23 6.84
N PHE A 332 24.21 32.72 6.73
CA PHE A 332 23.66 33.21 5.48
C PHE A 332 24.36 34.51 5.03
N ASN A 333 25.02 34.49 3.87
CA ASN A 333 25.81 35.59 3.33
C ASN A 333 25.06 36.53 2.37
N GLY A 334 23.79 36.22 2.03
CA GLY A 334 22.94 37.03 1.16
C GLY A 334 22.38 38.27 1.88
N GLU A 335 21.75 39.17 1.13
CA GLU A 335 21.07 40.35 1.68
C GLU A 335 19.68 40.02 2.23
N GLY A 336 19.28 40.70 3.32
CA GLY A 336 17.96 40.62 3.91
C GLY A 336 17.66 39.27 4.59
N MET A 337 16.41 38.81 4.46
CA MET A 337 15.95 37.53 4.99
C MET A 337 16.46 36.36 4.15
N SER A 338 16.85 35.25 4.79
CA SER A 338 17.21 34.02 4.08
C SER A 338 15.97 33.23 3.63
N PRO A 339 16.07 32.38 2.56
CA PRO A 339 15.13 31.32 2.36
C PRO A 339 15.04 30.41 3.60
N ILE A 340 13.87 29.90 3.93
CA ILE A 340 13.74 29.10 5.17
C ILE A 340 14.50 27.77 5.09
N ILE A 341 14.81 27.27 3.91
CA ILE A 341 15.65 26.07 3.73
C ILE A 341 17.06 26.24 4.31
N GLU A 342 17.55 27.48 4.48
CA GLU A 342 18.85 27.75 5.09
C GLU A 342 18.87 27.56 6.62
N HIS A 343 17.70 27.45 7.26
CA HIS A 343 17.60 27.21 8.69
C HIS A 343 17.82 25.73 9.02
N PRO A 344 18.69 25.40 9.99
CA PRO A 344 19.04 24.00 10.32
C PRO A 344 17.84 23.14 10.68
N ASP A 345 16.82 23.67 11.35
CA ASP A 345 15.62 22.93 11.72
C ASP A 345 14.76 22.55 10.51
N ILE A 346 14.65 23.45 9.53
CA ILE A 346 13.96 23.16 8.26
C ILE A 346 14.73 22.12 7.45
N GLN A 347 16.06 22.22 7.40
CA GLN A 347 16.91 21.22 6.74
C GLN A 347 16.73 19.84 7.37
N ARG A 348 16.79 19.77 8.70
CA ARG A 348 16.56 18.52 9.44
C ARG A 348 15.18 17.93 9.13
N THR A 349 14.15 18.76 9.12
CA THR A 349 12.76 18.32 8.81
C THR A 349 12.66 17.78 7.39
N LEU A 350 13.18 18.47 6.39
CA LEU A 350 13.18 18.01 4.98
C LEU A 350 14.00 16.75 4.78
N LEU A 351 15.16 16.61 5.43
CA LEU A 351 15.98 15.39 5.37
C LEU A 351 15.28 14.21 6.05
N THR A 352 14.57 14.45 7.16
CA THR A 352 13.74 13.44 7.83
C THR A 352 12.64 12.94 6.89
N MET A 353 11.87 13.85 6.28
CA MET A 353 10.84 13.49 5.31
C MET A 353 11.42 12.66 4.15
N LYS A 354 12.52 13.12 3.55
CA LYS A 354 13.16 12.43 2.41
C LYS A 354 13.72 11.07 2.81
N GLY A 355 14.43 10.98 3.93
CA GLY A 355 15.05 9.74 4.42
C GLY A 355 14.03 8.66 4.72
N LEU A 356 12.98 9.01 5.47
CA LEU A 356 11.89 8.09 5.80
C LEU A 356 11.12 7.64 4.55
N THR A 357 10.85 8.55 3.60
CA THR A 357 10.17 8.22 2.34
C THR A 357 10.99 7.22 1.52
N GLN A 358 12.29 7.46 1.35
CA GLN A 358 13.15 6.55 0.58
C GLN A 358 13.35 5.20 1.28
N ALA A 359 13.43 5.17 2.61
CA ALA A 359 13.47 3.93 3.39
C ALA A 359 12.19 3.09 3.19
N ALA A 360 11.02 3.71 3.31
CA ALA A 360 9.74 3.04 3.11
C ALA A 360 9.55 2.57 1.66
N ARG A 361 9.96 3.36 0.65
CA ARG A 361 10.00 2.98 -0.77
C ARG A 361 10.83 1.72 -0.98
N ALA A 362 12.05 1.68 -0.44
CA ALA A 362 12.96 0.56 -0.61
C ALA A 362 12.39 -0.73 0.00
N ILE A 363 11.75 -0.66 1.18
CA ILE A 363 11.07 -1.79 1.81
C ILE A 363 9.92 -2.31 0.94
N ALA A 364 9.08 -1.42 0.42
CA ALA A 364 7.95 -1.79 -0.43
C ALA A 364 8.41 -2.43 -1.74
N TYR A 365 9.45 -1.89 -2.39
CA TYR A 365 10.00 -2.47 -3.62
C TYR A 365 10.70 -3.79 -3.38
N ALA A 366 11.40 -3.97 -2.26
CA ALA A 366 11.96 -5.26 -1.86
C ALA A 366 10.88 -6.31 -1.58
N CYS A 367 9.74 -5.91 -1.01
CA CYS A 367 8.58 -6.77 -0.86
C CYS A 367 8.00 -7.20 -2.21
N ALA A 368 7.86 -6.26 -3.16
CA ALA A 368 7.41 -6.54 -4.53
C ALA A 368 8.37 -7.49 -5.26
N HIS A 369 9.69 -7.26 -5.14
CA HIS A 369 10.70 -8.18 -5.67
C HIS A 369 10.53 -9.60 -5.12
N ALA A 370 10.32 -9.74 -3.82
CA ALA A 370 10.13 -11.05 -3.21
C ALA A 370 8.87 -11.76 -3.72
N LEU A 371 7.78 -11.03 -4.01
CA LEU A 371 6.58 -11.57 -4.66
C LEU A 371 6.87 -12.07 -6.08
N ASP A 372 7.59 -11.28 -6.87
CA ASP A 372 7.96 -11.64 -8.23
C ASP A 372 8.89 -12.86 -8.26
N MET A 373 9.91 -12.88 -7.41
CA MET A 373 10.83 -14.02 -7.30
C MET A 373 10.12 -15.29 -6.82
N ALA A 374 9.15 -15.18 -5.91
CA ALA A 374 8.33 -16.33 -5.51
C ALA A 374 7.51 -16.89 -6.69
N ARG A 375 7.06 -16.03 -7.61
CA ARG A 375 6.30 -16.42 -8.80
C ARG A 375 7.16 -17.12 -9.87
N VAL A 376 8.40 -16.65 -10.08
CA VAL A 376 9.27 -17.14 -11.16
C VAL A 376 10.27 -18.21 -10.72
N SER A 377 10.37 -18.50 -9.44
CA SER A 377 11.21 -19.57 -8.87
C SER A 377 10.44 -20.86 -8.64
N ALA A 378 11.13 -21.93 -8.28
CA ALA A 378 10.53 -23.23 -7.97
C ALA A 378 11.13 -23.82 -6.67
N GLY A 379 10.43 -24.79 -6.07
CA GLY A 379 10.90 -25.56 -4.93
C GLY A 379 11.22 -24.70 -3.70
N ASP A 380 12.40 -24.91 -3.13
CA ASP A 380 12.82 -24.20 -1.91
C ASP A 380 13.11 -22.72 -2.12
N GLU A 381 13.58 -22.34 -3.32
CA GLU A 381 13.79 -20.94 -3.69
C GLU A 381 12.46 -20.17 -3.71
N ALA A 382 11.42 -20.71 -4.36
CA ALA A 382 10.09 -20.10 -4.37
C ALA A 382 9.54 -19.92 -2.94
N ARG A 383 9.74 -20.91 -2.08
CA ARG A 383 9.31 -20.88 -0.68
C ARG A 383 10.06 -19.82 0.11
N HIS A 384 11.38 -19.72 -0.06
CA HIS A 384 12.20 -18.67 0.56
C HIS A 384 11.68 -17.26 0.21
N TRP A 385 11.41 -17.01 -1.07
CA TRP A 385 10.91 -15.70 -1.52
C TRP A 385 9.46 -15.44 -1.06
N ALA A 386 8.61 -16.45 -1.01
CA ALA A 386 7.25 -16.33 -0.47
C ALA A 386 7.28 -15.98 1.03
N ASP A 387 8.15 -16.58 1.81
CA ASP A 387 8.36 -16.26 3.22
C ASP A 387 8.93 -14.84 3.39
N ARG A 388 9.83 -14.40 2.52
CA ARG A 388 10.36 -13.02 2.49
C ARG A 388 9.24 -12.01 2.19
N ALA A 389 8.45 -12.22 1.16
CA ALA A 389 7.29 -11.39 0.84
C ALA A 389 6.30 -11.33 2.01
N SER A 390 6.03 -12.50 2.61
CA SER A 390 5.16 -12.62 3.77
C SER A 390 5.67 -11.84 4.99
N LEU A 391 6.98 -11.86 5.26
CA LEU A 391 7.62 -11.09 6.33
C LEU A 391 7.53 -9.58 6.09
N LEU A 392 7.78 -9.13 4.85
CA LEU A 392 7.88 -7.71 4.52
C LEU A 392 6.51 -7.03 4.32
N THR A 393 5.46 -7.76 3.91
CA THR A 393 4.14 -7.17 3.61
C THR A 393 3.57 -6.33 4.77
N PRO A 394 3.49 -6.81 6.03
CA PRO A 394 2.99 -6.01 7.13
C PRO A 394 3.87 -4.78 7.43
N VAL A 395 5.18 -4.90 7.23
CA VAL A 395 6.12 -3.78 7.41
C VAL A 395 5.94 -2.74 6.31
N ALA A 396 5.91 -3.16 5.03
CA ALA A 396 5.68 -2.27 3.89
C ALA A 396 4.37 -1.48 4.06
N LYS A 397 3.27 -2.18 4.45
CA LYS A 397 1.97 -1.54 4.68
C LYS A 397 2.01 -0.56 5.84
N ALA A 398 2.39 -1.00 7.04
CA ALA A 398 2.23 -0.19 8.23
C ALA A 398 3.31 0.89 8.35
N PHE A 399 4.58 0.57 8.14
CA PHE A 399 5.65 1.55 8.16
C PHE A 399 5.46 2.60 7.05
N GLY A 400 5.17 2.17 5.80
CA GLY A 400 4.92 3.10 4.70
C GLY A 400 3.79 4.08 4.96
N THR A 401 2.67 3.61 5.52
CA THR A 401 1.51 4.47 5.82
C THR A 401 1.72 5.37 7.03
N ASP A 402 2.42 4.92 8.08
CA ASP A 402 2.78 5.76 9.22
C ASP A 402 3.73 6.89 8.77
N ILE A 403 4.73 6.57 7.93
CA ILE A 403 5.63 7.56 7.34
C ILE A 403 4.86 8.55 6.44
N GLY A 404 3.86 8.08 5.70
CA GLY A 404 2.99 8.94 4.90
C GLY A 404 2.31 10.02 5.74
N VAL A 405 1.75 9.65 6.88
CA VAL A 405 1.10 10.59 7.81
C VAL A 405 2.12 11.52 8.45
N GLU A 406 3.25 10.99 8.91
CA GLU A 406 4.33 11.75 9.54
C GLU A 406 4.89 12.81 8.57
N ALA A 407 5.23 12.41 7.35
CA ALA A 407 5.76 13.31 6.33
C ALA A 407 4.73 14.38 5.91
N ALA A 408 3.47 14.03 5.72
CA ALA A 408 2.42 15.01 5.39
C ALA A 408 2.23 16.05 6.51
N SER A 409 2.28 15.62 7.77
CA SER A 409 2.23 16.52 8.94
C SER A 409 3.45 17.45 9.01
N LEU A 410 4.66 16.91 8.80
CA LEU A 410 5.89 17.70 8.72
C LEU A 410 5.85 18.68 7.53
N GLY A 411 5.26 18.29 6.42
CA GLY A 411 5.03 19.16 5.27
C GLY A 411 4.19 20.39 5.62
N ILE A 412 3.09 20.21 6.36
CA ILE A 412 2.30 21.34 6.89
C ILE A 412 3.16 22.22 7.80
N GLN A 413 3.96 21.63 8.68
CA GLN A 413 4.82 22.37 9.60
C GLN A 413 5.84 23.24 8.85
N VAL A 414 6.47 22.74 7.78
CA VAL A 414 7.40 23.52 6.94
C VAL A 414 6.69 24.72 6.30
N HIS A 415 5.43 24.58 5.89
CA HIS A 415 4.64 25.69 5.34
C HIS A 415 4.21 26.72 6.40
N GLY A 416 4.30 26.41 7.70
CA GLY A 416 3.81 27.27 8.78
C GLY A 416 2.30 27.53 8.63
N GLY A 417 1.85 28.77 8.92
CA GLY A 417 0.43 29.12 8.79
C GLY A 417 -0.18 28.84 7.41
N MET A 418 0.60 28.95 6.35
CA MET A 418 0.15 28.64 4.99
C MET A 418 -0.16 27.14 4.82
N GLY A 419 0.51 26.25 5.55
CA GLY A 419 0.23 24.81 5.50
C GLY A 419 -1.14 24.44 6.06
N PHE A 420 -1.73 25.28 6.89
CA PHE A 420 -3.08 25.11 7.46
C PHE A 420 -4.19 25.63 6.54
N ILE A 421 -3.83 26.33 5.46
CA ILE A 421 -4.76 26.89 4.47
C ILE A 421 -4.96 25.88 3.35
N GLU A 422 -6.22 25.51 3.07
CA GLU A 422 -6.60 24.48 2.09
C GLU A 422 -6.03 24.75 0.68
N GLU A 423 -6.04 26.01 0.24
CA GLU A 423 -5.60 26.43 -1.10
C GLU A 423 -4.11 26.16 -1.36
N THR A 424 -3.30 25.93 -0.32
CA THR A 424 -1.91 25.50 -0.49
C THR A 424 -1.80 24.04 -0.90
N GLY A 425 -2.82 23.23 -0.63
CA GLY A 425 -2.88 21.78 -0.89
C GLY A 425 -1.98 20.94 0.02
N ALA A 426 -1.32 21.52 1.03
CA ALA A 426 -0.57 20.76 2.02
C ALA A 426 -1.53 20.03 2.98
N ALA A 427 -2.60 20.69 3.41
CA ALA A 427 -3.65 20.12 4.26
C ALA A 427 -4.32 18.93 3.59
N ARG A 428 -4.62 18.99 2.28
CA ARG A 428 -5.21 17.87 1.51
C ARG A 428 -4.36 16.60 1.62
N LEU A 429 -3.05 16.70 1.46
CA LEU A 429 -2.16 15.53 1.53
C LEU A 429 -2.24 14.82 2.88
N LEU A 430 -2.32 15.57 3.99
CA LEU A 430 -2.52 14.98 5.31
C LEU A 430 -3.91 14.36 5.46
N ARG A 431 -4.96 15.03 4.98
CA ARG A 431 -6.34 14.51 5.02
C ARG A 431 -6.46 13.20 4.22
N ASP A 432 -5.90 13.17 3.02
CA ASP A 432 -5.97 12.01 2.13
C ASP A 432 -5.21 10.81 2.70
N VAL A 433 -3.98 10.99 3.16
CA VAL A 433 -3.16 9.88 3.64
C VAL A 433 -3.65 9.29 4.96
N ARG A 434 -4.46 10.03 5.75
CA ARG A 434 -4.86 9.59 7.10
C ARG A 434 -5.68 8.29 7.09
N ILE A 435 -6.30 7.93 5.98
CA ILE A 435 -7.02 6.66 5.87
C ILE A 435 -6.09 5.45 5.76
N THR A 436 -4.89 5.62 5.22
CA THR A 436 -4.00 4.50 4.87
C THR A 436 -3.53 3.66 6.07
N PRO A 437 -3.31 4.19 7.31
CA PRO A 437 -3.07 3.37 8.49
C PRO A 437 -4.30 2.59 8.99
N ILE A 438 -5.49 2.88 8.47
CA ILE A 438 -6.77 2.37 9.00
C ILE A 438 -7.29 1.19 8.15
N TYR A 439 -7.43 1.37 6.82
CA TYR A 439 -8.02 0.36 5.96
C TYR A 439 -7.03 -0.76 5.56
N GLU A 440 -7.53 -1.81 4.91
CA GLU A 440 -6.78 -3.02 4.51
C GLU A 440 -6.05 -3.72 5.68
N GLY A 441 -6.70 -3.70 6.86
CA GLY A 441 -6.13 -4.10 8.13
C GLY A 441 -5.36 -2.95 8.76
N THR A 442 -5.84 -2.49 9.94
CA THR A 442 -5.17 -1.40 10.67
C THR A 442 -3.69 -1.68 10.91
N ASN A 443 -2.88 -0.65 11.10
CA ASN A 443 -1.44 -0.84 11.38
C ASN A 443 -1.20 -1.68 12.64
N GLY A 444 -2.09 -1.61 13.64
CA GLY A 444 -2.07 -2.54 14.78
C GLY A 444 -2.27 -4.01 14.38
N ILE A 445 -3.19 -4.30 13.44
CA ILE A 445 -3.37 -5.65 12.89
C ILE A 445 -2.14 -6.10 12.11
N GLN A 446 -1.48 -5.21 11.36
CA GLN A 446 -0.23 -5.53 10.67
C GLN A 446 0.89 -5.86 11.68
N ALA A 447 1.00 -5.11 12.77
CA ALA A 447 1.96 -5.38 13.83
C ALA A 447 1.71 -6.73 14.52
N ILE A 448 0.46 -7.06 14.80
CA ILE A 448 0.04 -8.37 15.32
C ILE A 448 0.39 -9.48 14.32
N ASP A 449 0.10 -9.29 13.04
CA ASP A 449 0.42 -10.26 11.97
C ASP A 449 1.93 -10.49 11.86
N LEU A 450 2.74 -9.43 11.90
CA LEU A 450 4.20 -9.51 11.91
C LEU A 450 4.68 -10.38 13.08
N VAL A 451 4.24 -10.09 14.30
CA VAL A 451 4.73 -10.78 15.50
C VAL A 451 4.20 -12.22 15.58
N GLN A 452 2.89 -12.44 15.46
CA GLN A 452 2.31 -13.76 15.68
C GLN A 452 2.47 -14.74 14.52
N ARG A 453 2.55 -14.26 13.28
CA ARG A 453 2.51 -15.12 12.11
C ARG A 453 3.78 -15.09 11.27
N LYS A 454 4.55 -13.98 11.29
CA LYS A 454 5.72 -13.83 10.42
C LYS A 454 7.01 -14.15 11.16
N LEU A 455 7.18 -13.75 12.41
CA LEU A 455 8.36 -14.11 13.20
C LEU A 455 8.53 -15.64 13.39
N PRO A 456 7.47 -16.46 13.49
CA PRO A 456 7.60 -17.91 13.56
C PRO A 456 7.94 -18.61 12.23
N LEU A 457 7.96 -17.93 11.07
CA LEU A 457 8.27 -18.55 9.78
C LEU A 457 9.61 -19.31 9.82
N GLY A 458 9.60 -20.54 9.32
CA GLY A 458 10.79 -21.41 9.36
C GLY A 458 11.30 -21.68 10.78
N ASN A 459 10.41 -21.81 11.77
CA ASN A 459 10.76 -21.91 13.19
C ASN A 459 11.58 -20.71 13.71
N GLY A 460 11.36 -19.54 13.10
CA GLY A 460 12.04 -18.29 13.46
C GLY A 460 13.38 -18.06 12.74
N GLU A 461 13.84 -19.01 11.94
CA GLU A 461 15.12 -18.90 11.22
C GLU A 461 15.02 -17.93 10.02
N HIS A 462 13.83 -17.76 9.42
CA HIS A 462 13.69 -16.87 8.26
C HIS A 462 14.03 -15.42 8.60
N VAL A 463 13.48 -14.87 9.69
CA VAL A 463 13.79 -13.50 10.11
C VAL A 463 15.24 -13.33 10.55
N LYS A 464 15.85 -14.33 11.19
CA LYS A 464 17.26 -14.30 11.57
C LYS A 464 18.17 -14.25 10.35
N GLY A 465 17.90 -15.10 9.34
CA GLY A 465 18.62 -15.08 8.06
C GLY A 465 18.52 -13.71 7.39
N TYR A 466 17.33 -13.10 7.42
CA TYR A 466 17.15 -11.76 6.87
C TYR A 466 17.95 -10.69 7.63
N ILE A 467 17.98 -10.71 8.96
CA ILE A 467 18.81 -9.79 9.75
C ILE A 467 20.30 -9.98 9.42
N ALA A 468 20.75 -11.22 9.21
CA ALA A 468 22.13 -11.49 8.80
C ALA A 468 22.48 -10.90 7.43
N GLU A 469 21.56 -10.96 6.45
CA GLU A 469 21.72 -10.28 5.14
C GLU A 469 21.86 -8.77 5.30
N LEU A 470 21.04 -8.15 6.17
CA LEU A 470 21.13 -6.71 6.45
C LEU A 470 22.44 -6.32 7.15
N ARG A 471 22.97 -7.19 8.04
CA ARG A 471 24.28 -7.00 8.66
C ARG A 471 25.40 -6.99 7.62
N ALA A 472 25.35 -7.88 6.64
CA ALA A 472 26.34 -7.91 5.57
C ALA A 472 26.40 -6.57 4.79
N ILE A 473 25.26 -5.89 4.62
CA ILE A 473 25.24 -4.54 4.02
C ILE A 473 25.96 -3.52 4.94
N GLY A 474 25.73 -3.59 6.25
CA GLY A 474 26.42 -2.75 7.23
C GLY A 474 27.94 -2.97 7.21
N ASP A 475 28.38 -4.23 7.14
CA ASP A 475 29.81 -4.60 7.05
C ASP A 475 30.44 -4.07 5.75
N GLN A 476 29.72 -4.15 4.62
CA GLN A 476 30.17 -3.54 3.35
C GLN A 476 30.31 -2.02 3.48
N ALA A 477 29.38 -1.34 4.15
CA ALA A 477 29.50 0.10 4.39
C ALA A 477 30.73 0.44 5.23
N GLY A 478 31.01 -0.34 6.28
CA GLY A 478 32.18 -0.17 7.14
C GLY A 478 33.51 -0.42 6.44
N SER A 479 33.56 -1.36 5.51
CA SER A 479 34.77 -1.71 4.75
C SER A 479 34.98 -0.89 3.47
N SER A 480 34.02 -0.04 3.08
CA SER A 480 34.03 0.68 1.80
C SER A 480 35.04 1.82 1.71
N ASN A 481 35.69 2.23 2.81
CA ASN A 481 36.56 3.39 2.91
C ASN A 481 35.91 4.73 2.45
N ARG A 482 34.57 4.80 2.39
CA ARG A 482 33.82 5.99 1.97
C ARG A 482 33.58 6.91 3.17
N THR A 483 34.42 7.92 3.31
CA THR A 483 34.39 8.87 4.45
C THR A 483 33.10 9.69 4.51
N GLU A 484 32.43 9.87 3.39
CA GLU A 484 31.13 10.56 3.30
C GLU A 484 29.99 9.82 3.99
N LEU A 485 30.11 8.51 4.24
CA LEU A 485 29.15 7.73 5.00
C LEU A 485 29.21 7.95 6.53
N GLY A 486 30.26 8.64 7.03
CA GLY A 486 30.41 8.94 8.46
C GLY A 486 30.24 7.72 9.35
N GLU A 487 29.39 7.82 10.38
CA GLU A 487 29.13 6.74 11.35
C GLU A 487 28.06 5.74 10.91
N THR A 488 27.67 5.72 9.63
CA THR A 488 26.57 4.88 9.13
C THR A 488 26.72 3.40 9.51
N ALA A 489 27.91 2.82 9.36
CA ALA A 489 28.15 1.42 9.68
C ALA A 489 27.96 1.11 11.17
N ALA A 490 28.46 1.97 12.05
CA ALA A 490 28.31 1.81 13.50
C ALA A 490 26.84 1.97 13.94
N CYS A 491 26.15 3.01 13.44
CA CYS A 491 24.73 3.24 13.73
C CYS A 491 23.85 2.09 13.23
N LEU A 492 24.11 1.58 12.03
CA LEU A 492 23.37 0.47 11.45
C LEU A 492 23.62 -0.83 12.23
N SER A 493 24.87 -1.10 12.62
CA SER A 493 25.20 -2.26 13.46
C SER A 493 24.45 -2.24 14.79
N ALA A 494 24.37 -1.07 15.44
CA ALA A 494 23.62 -0.89 16.68
C ALA A 494 22.11 -1.11 16.48
N ALA A 495 21.52 -0.52 15.43
CA ALA A 495 20.10 -0.67 15.12
C ALA A 495 19.71 -2.14 14.80
N LEU A 496 20.57 -2.87 14.09
CA LEU A 496 20.36 -4.29 13.80
C LEU A 496 20.55 -5.17 15.05
N ALA A 497 21.41 -4.78 15.99
CA ALA A 497 21.52 -5.45 17.30
C ALA A 497 20.24 -5.25 18.13
N ASP A 498 19.68 -4.04 18.16
CA ASP A 498 18.40 -3.75 18.80
C ASP A 498 17.26 -4.58 18.19
N LEU A 499 17.22 -4.68 16.85
CA LEU A 499 16.23 -5.51 16.13
C LEU A 499 16.36 -6.97 16.47
N GLU A 500 17.58 -7.50 16.52
CA GLU A 500 17.84 -8.90 16.85
C GLU A 500 17.43 -9.24 18.29
N GLU A 501 17.78 -8.39 19.26
CA GLU A 501 17.38 -8.55 20.67
C GLU A 501 15.84 -8.54 20.83
N ALA A 502 15.18 -7.57 20.22
CA ALA A 502 13.71 -7.47 20.24
C ALA A 502 13.06 -8.69 19.57
N THR A 503 13.59 -9.16 18.44
CA THR A 503 13.10 -10.35 17.73
C THR A 503 13.23 -11.60 18.60
N ALA A 504 14.39 -11.80 19.22
CA ALA A 504 14.63 -12.95 20.11
C ALA A 504 13.68 -12.94 21.31
N TYR A 505 13.47 -11.79 21.94
CA TYR A 505 12.50 -11.63 23.03
C TYR A 505 11.09 -12.02 22.61
N LEU A 506 10.60 -11.51 21.48
CA LEU A 506 9.25 -11.79 20.98
C LEU A 506 9.07 -13.27 20.63
N GLN A 507 10.05 -13.88 19.95
CA GLN A 507 10.03 -15.32 19.65
C GLN A 507 10.02 -16.16 20.92
N GLN A 508 10.81 -15.81 21.92
CA GLN A 508 10.81 -16.49 23.20
C GLN A 508 9.46 -16.34 23.93
N ALA A 509 8.89 -15.13 23.97
CA ALA A 509 7.59 -14.88 24.59
C ALA A 509 6.48 -15.73 23.93
N LEU A 510 6.45 -15.80 22.61
CA LEU A 510 5.48 -16.63 21.87
C LEU A 510 5.68 -18.13 22.16
N THR A 511 6.92 -18.63 22.15
CA THR A 511 7.21 -20.04 22.43
C THR A 511 6.81 -20.44 23.87
N GLN A 512 6.91 -19.51 24.81
CA GLN A 512 6.51 -19.70 26.22
C GLN A 512 5.00 -19.47 26.47
N GLY A 513 4.21 -19.17 25.43
CA GLY A 513 2.78 -18.90 25.56
C GLY A 513 2.44 -17.51 26.14
N ARG A 514 3.44 -16.62 26.31
CA ARG A 514 3.27 -15.24 26.80
C ARG A 514 2.80 -14.31 25.67
N VAL A 515 1.69 -14.70 25.03
CA VAL A 515 1.19 -14.02 23.82
C VAL A 515 0.83 -12.56 24.10
N THR A 516 0.14 -12.27 25.22
CA THR A 516 -0.23 -10.89 25.57
C THR A 516 0.98 -9.98 25.70
N GLU A 517 2.05 -10.45 26.35
CA GLU A 517 3.31 -9.69 26.49
C GLU A 517 3.95 -9.42 25.13
N ALA A 518 4.00 -10.43 24.25
CA ALA A 518 4.52 -10.26 22.89
C ALA A 518 3.73 -9.22 22.10
N LEU A 519 2.39 -9.21 22.23
CA LEU A 519 1.53 -8.27 21.51
C LEU A 519 1.60 -6.84 22.05
N CYS A 520 1.93 -6.64 23.33
CA CYS A 520 2.23 -5.30 23.86
C CYS A 520 3.41 -4.64 23.13
N GLY A 521 4.39 -5.45 22.68
CA GLY A 521 5.56 -4.98 21.94
C GLY A 521 5.36 -4.88 20.42
N ALA A 522 4.21 -5.29 19.85
CA ALA A 522 4.07 -5.48 18.41
C ALA A 522 4.22 -4.17 17.60
N THR A 523 3.53 -3.11 18.00
CA THR A 523 3.60 -1.81 17.28
C THR A 523 4.99 -1.16 17.36
N PRO A 524 5.65 -1.01 18.52
CA PRO A 524 7.01 -0.49 18.56
C PRO A 524 8.01 -1.40 17.82
N TYR A 525 7.81 -2.72 17.81
CA TYR A 525 8.63 -3.65 17.03
C TYR A 525 8.53 -3.41 15.53
N LEU A 526 7.31 -3.19 15.01
CA LEU A 526 7.12 -2.91 13.58
C LEU A 526 7.86 -1.63 13.15
N ARG A 527 7.80 -0.56 13.95
CA ARG A 527 8.56 0.69 13.66
C ARG A 527 10.07 0.44 13.74
N LEU A 528 10.54 -0.28 14.77
CA LEU A 528 11.94 -0.68 14.91
C LEU A 528 12.42 -1.44 13.66
N PHE A 529 11.64 -2.42 13.23
CA PHE A 529 11.93 -3.23 12.04
C PHE A 529 12.03 -2.35 10.79
N GLY A 530 11.05 -1.45 10.56
CA GLY A 530 11.04 -0.53 9.43
C GLY A 530 12.24 0.42 9.41
N LEU A 531 12.62 0.99 10.56
CA LEU A 531 13.78 1.88 10.66
C LEU A 531 15.10 1.16 10.36
N ALA A 532 15.32 -0.02 10.97
CA ALA A 532 16.55 -0.77 10.79
C ALA A 532 16.72 -1.29 9.34
N VAL A 533 15.66 -1.86 8.77
CA VAL A 533 15.66 -2.32 7.37
C VAL A 533 15.83 -1.16 6.40
N GLY A 534 15.11 -0.06 6.63
CA GLY A 534 15.22 1.16 5.82
C GLY A 534 16.64 1.72 5.82
N GLY A 535 17.30 1.75 6.98
CA GLY A 535 18.70 2.16 7.10
C GLY A 535 19.66 1.29 6.31
N ALA A 536 19.48 -0.04 6.35
CA ALA A 536 20.29 -0.97 5.58
C ALA A 536 20.09 -0.76 4.06
N TYR A 537 18.86 -0.57 3.61
CA TYR A 537 18.59 -0.32 2.19
C TYR A 537 19.09 1.03 1.69
N LEU A 538 19.05 2.07 2.52
CA LEU A 538 19.70 3.35 2.18
C LEU A 538 21.21 3.20 2.06
N ALA A 539 21.85 2.41 2.95
CA ALA A 539 23.27 2.10 2.86
C ALA A 539 23.59 1.31 1.58
N LYS A 540 22.78 0.29 1.23
CA LYS A 540 22.93 -0.46 -0.02
C LYS A 540 22.86 0.48 -1.23
N GLY A 541 21.87 1.37 -1.27
CA GLY A 541 21.71 2.35 -2.34
C GLY A 541 22.84 3.36 -2.42
N ALA A 542 23.38 3.80 -1.29
CA ALA A 542 24.55 4.68 -1.26
C ALA A 542 25.82 3.99 -1.75
N LEU A 543 25.98 2.69 -1.48
CA LEU A 543 27.13 1.90 -1.93
C LEU A 543 27.10 1.57 -3.44
N ALA A 544 25.93 1.59 -4.06
CA ALA A 544 25.76 1.22 -5.48
C ALA A 544 26.25 2.29 -6.49
N GLY A 545 26.80 3.41 -6.04
CA GLY A 545 27.34 4.46 -6.90
C GLY A 545 27.93 5.63 -6.12
N ASP A 546 28.45 6.61 -6.83
CA ASP A 546 29.16 7.77 -6.25
C ASP A 546 28.26 9.00 -6.09
N ASP A 547 26.95 8.84 -5.88
CA ASP A 547 26.01 9.94 -5.65
C ASP A 547 26.17 10.50 -4.24
N ALA A 548 26.77 11.69 -4.17
CA ALA A 548 27.02 12.38 -2.90
C ALA A 548 25.71 12.71 -2.14
N GLY A 549 24.61 12.93 -2.85
CA GLY A 549 23.30 13.21 -2.23
C GLY A 549 22.75 11.98 -1.52
N ARG A 550 22.90 10.80 -2.11
CA ARG A 550 22.51 9.52 -1.47
C ARG A 550 23.39 9.19 -0.28
N ALA A 551 24.71 9.39 -0.40
CA ALA A 551 25.61 9.20 0.73
C ALA A 551 25.28 10.12 1.90
N ALA A 552 25.04 11.41 1.64
CA ALA A 552 24.66 12.37 2.65
C ALA A 552 23.31 12.05 3.32
N LEU A 553 22.31 11.61 2.54
CA LEU A 553 21.01 11.21 3.08
C LEU A 553 21.11 9.93 3.92
N CYS A 554 21.88 8.95 3.47
CA CYS A 554 22.16 7.72 4.22
C CYS A 554 22.82 8.03 5.56
N ARG A 555 23.84 8.86 5.56
CA ARG A 555 24.53 9.34 6.77
C ARG A 555 23.56 10.06 7.71
N PHE A 556 22.76 11.00 7.18
CA PHE A 556 21.76 11.71 8.00
C PHE A 556 20.79 10.73 8.65
N TYR A 557 20.25 9.78 7.89
CA TYR A 557 19.33 8.78 8.39
C TYR A 557 19.96 7.95 9.51
N ALA A 558 21.17 7.48 9.31
CA ALA A 558 21.89 6.68 10.30
C ALA A 558 22.15 7.47 11.60
N GLU A 559 22.69 8.67 11.49
CA GLU A 559 23.10 9.48 12.64
C GLU A 559 21.93 10.17 13.38
N ASN A 560 20.75 10.34 12.73
CA ASN A 560 19.63 11.09 13.31
C ASN A 560 18.35 10.27 13.53
N LEU A 561 18.12 9.17 12.78
CA LEU A 561 16.87 8.42 12.87
C LEU A 561 17.06 6.99 13.43
N LEU A 562 18.18 6.32 13.15
CA LEU A 562 18.43 4.99 13.69
C LEU A 562 18.62 4.97 15.21
N ASN A 563 18.94 6.08 15.84
CA ASN A 563 19.03 6.17 17.30
C ASN A 563 17.68 5.96 18.02
N GLU A 564 16.55 6.04 17.31
CA GLU A 564 15.24 5.67 17.87
C GLU A 564 15.14 4.18 18.19
N THR A 565 15.92 3.31 17.54
CA THR A 565 15.81 1.85 17.66
C THR A 565 16.05 1.37 19.08
N ALA A 566 16.98 1.96 19.82
CA ALA A 566 17.27 1.61 21.21
C ALA A 566 16.04 1.81 22.13
N ALA A 567 15.35 2.94 21.99
CA ALA A 567 14.15 3.24 22.78
C ALA A 567 12.96 2.36 22.38
N LEU A 568 12.84 2.04 21.08
CA LEU A 568 11.80 1.14 20.58
C LEU A 568 12.05 -0.29 21.08
N LYS A 569 13.27 -0.78 21.03
CA LYS A 569 13.66 -2.08 21.58
C LYS A 569 13.34 -2.16 23.07
N ASP A 570 13.67 -1.13 23.83
CA ASP A 570 13.38 -1.08 25.25
C ASP A 570 11.87 -1.16 25.55
N ARG A 571 11.02 -0.48 24.74
CA ARG A 571 9.56 -0.61 24.82
C ARG A 571 9.09 -2.03 24.50
N VAL A 572 9.71 -2.72 23.56
CA VAL A 572 9.36 -4.10 23.21
C VAL A 572 9.70 -5.06 24.35
N VAL A 573 10.89 -4.95 24.91
CA VAL A 573 11.41 -5.90 25.90
C VAL A 573 10.85 -5.64 27.30
N ASN A 574 10.72 -4.37 27.68
CA ASN A 574 10.42 -3.97 29.05
C ASN A 574 9.02 -3.33 29.25
N GLY A 575 8.31 -2.96 28.17
CA GLY A 575 7.07 -2.18 28.24
C GLY A 575 5.81 -2.96 28.64
N ALA A 576 5.79 -4.28 28.47
CA ALA A 576 4.58 -5.09 28.63
C ALA A 576 3.99 -5.03 30.05
N GLY A 577 4.83 -5.10 31.10
CA GLY A 577 4.37 -5.14 32.49
C GLY A 577 3.57 -3.90 32.91
N SER A 578 4.01 -2.71 32.52
CA SER A 578 3.30 -1.45 32.81
C SER A 578 1.99 -1.35 32.01
N LEU A 579 1.99 -1.77 30.74
CA LEU A 579 0.81 -1.71 29.87
C LEU A 579 -0.31 -2.64 30.35
N ILE A 580 0.01 -3.89 30.70
CA ILE A 580 -0.97 -4.89 31.19
C ILE A 580 -1.63 -4.43 32.50
N ASN A 581 -0.87 -3.75 33.35
CA ASN A 581 -1.34 -3.31 34.67
C ASN A 581 -1.96 -1.90 34.66
N ALA A 582 -2.01 -1.21 33.53
CA ALA A 582 -2.52 0.16 33.43
C ALA A 582 -4.06 0.26 33.34
N GLY A 583 -4.80 -0.84 33.40
CA GLY A 583 -6.27 -0.85 33.25
C GLY A 583 -7.03 0.09 34.16
N ALA A 584 -6.53 0.32 35.37
CA ALA A 584 -7.14 1.29 36.33
C ALA A 584 -7.11 2.74 35.82
N ALA A 585 -6.12 3.11 35.00
CA ALA A 585 -6.01 4.45 34.43
C ALA A 585 -7.00 4.71 33.28
N LEU A 586 -7.69 3.68 32.80
CA LEU A 586 -8.70 3.75 31.73
C LEU A 586 -10.14 3.62 32.25
N GLN A 587 -10.33 3.56 33.60
CA GLN A 587 -11.62 3.47 34.27
C GLN A 587 -11.96 4.86 34.79
N ASP A 588 -12.65 5.69 34.01
CA ASP A 588 -13.29 6.95 34.41
C ASP A 588 -14.79 6.77 34.62
#